data_62f42ee7a2914f500ac5a9c1c72ff474
#
_entry.id   62f42ee7a2914f500ac5a9c1c72ff474
#
_cell.length_a   1.000
_cell.length_b   1.000
_cell.length_c   1.000
_cell.angle_alpha   90.00
_cell.angle_beta   90.00
_cell.angle_gamma   90.00
#
_symmetry.space_group_name_H-M   'P 1'
#
loop_
_entity.id
_entity.type
_entity.pdbx_description
1 polymer ?
#
loop_
_entity_poly.entity_id
_entity_poly.type
_entity_poly.pdbx_seq_one_letter_code
_entity_poly.pdbx_strand_id
1 'polypeptide(L)'
;LAVAFDISWFFGGLEQYSLIVLRNTAVKLVGIAMLFLFIREKEDLLLYVALTAATGLLGNISMWGYLKGQVEKRVLKELRPLRHLKETLVYFIPTIATSVYTILDKTMLGWFSGENKSQNGYYEYATGFVNMAKILIMSFNAVMSARMSYLFGTGRMEEIHKRFQDSLDFVLLMAMPIMLGLAGIAAQFIPWFLGNGYLPVTFLMYVCSPLVLVVGLSDCIGSQILTPGGKRAQSGKVIVAGAMVNACLNFLLIPHFAALGAAAASVAAECFITSLYLWLGRDFIK
;
A
#
# COMPACT_ATOMS: atom_id res chain seq x y z
N LEU A 1 -16.87 -4.50 4.46
CA LEU A 1 -18.13 -3.71 4.38
C LEU A 1 -17.89 -2.22 4.64
N ALA A 2 -17.13 -1.82 5.68
CA ALA A 2 -16.88 -0.39 5.97
C ALA A 2 -16.31 0.40 4.77
N VAL A 3 -15.39 -0.19 4.01
CA VAL A 3 -14.77 0.43 2.81
C VAL A 3 -15.80 0.69 1.69
N ALA A 4 -16.89 -0.08 1.61
CA ALA A 4 -17.92 0.15 0.61
C ALA A 4 -18.67 1.49 0.80
N PHE A 5 -18.63 2.05 2.01
CA PHE A 5 -19.21 3.36 2.34
C PHE A 5 -18.19 4.50 2.28
N ASP A 6 -16.94 4.22 1.90
CA ASP A 6 -15.93 5.27 1.78
C ASP A 6 -16.10 6.05 0.47
N ILE A 7 -16.43 7.33 0.61
CA ILE A 7 -16.55 8.30 -0.47
C ILE A 7 -15.46 9.37 -0.43
N SER A 8 -14.35 9.11 0.27
CA SER A 8 -13.21 10.05 0.36
C SER A 8 -12.65 10.40 -1.02
N TRP A 9 -12.73 9.47 -1.98
CA TRP A 9 -12.33 9.70 -3.38
C TRP A 9 -13.07 10.85 -4.05
N PHE A 10 -14.35 11.07 -3.72
CA PHE A 10 -15.15 12.16 -4.26
C PHE A 10 -14.61 13.52 -3.80
N PHE A 11 -14.36 13.66 -2.50
CA PHE A 11 -13.79 14.88 -1.92
C PHE A 11 -12.32 15.10 -2.33
N GLY A 12 -11.56 14.01 -2.54
CA GLY A 12 -10.23 14.04 -3.14
C GLY A 12 -10.25 14.60 -4.57
N GLY A 13 -11.24 14.21 -5.38
CA GLY A 13 -11.46 14.75 -6.72
C GLY A 13 -11.84 16.24 -6.74
N LEU A 14 -12.43 16.74 -5.65
CA LEU A 14 -12.75 18.17 -5.44
C LEU A 14 -11.61 18.94 -4.74
N GLU A 15 -10.46 18.30 -4.52
CA GLU A 15 -9.29 18.85 -3.79
C GLU A 15 -9.59 19.28 -2.34
N GLN A 16 -10.67 18.78 -1.74
CA GLN A 16 -11.08 19.08 -0.37
C GLN A 16 -10.37 18.16 0.65
N TYR A 17 -9.05 18.10 0.59
CA TYR A 17 -8.22 17.22 1.43
C TYR A 17 -8.31 17.55 2.92
N SER A 18 -8.49 18.81 3.28
CA SER A 18 -8.61 19.24 4.68
C SER A 18 -9.76 18.56 5.40
N LEU A 19 -10.91 18.41 4.71
CA LEU A 19 -12.09 17.73 5.26
C LEU A 19 -11.81 16.23 5.48
N ILE A 20 -11.16 15.58 4.51
CA ILE A 20 -10.79 14.16 4.60
C ILE A 20 -9.83 13.95 5.78
N VAL A 21 -8.77 14.78 5.90
CA VAL A 21 -7.76 14.67 6.94
C VAL A 21 -8.36 14.92 8.32
N LEU A 22 -9.13 16.00 8.49
CA LEU A 22 -9.72 16.35 9.78
C LEU A 22 -10.66 15.23 10.28
N ARG A 23 -11.54 14.74 9.40
CA ARG A 23 -12.46 13.64 9.73
C ARG A 23 -11.70 12.35 10.07
N ASN A 24 -10.72 11.96 9.23
CA ASN A 24 -9.94 10.74 9.47
C ASN A 24 -9.19 10.81 10.81
N THR A 25 -8.61 11.96 11.12
CA THR A 25 -7.90 12.19 12.39
C THR A 25 -8.88 12.10 13.57
N ALA A 26 -10.03 12.76 13.48
CA ALA A 26 -11.05 12.71 14.54
C ALA A 26 -11.54 11.27 14.79
N VAL A 27 -11.87 10.51 13.73
CA VAL A 27 -12.31 9.11 13.85
C VAL A 27 -11.22 8.23 14.46
N LYS A 28 -9.95 8.40 14.07
CA LYS A 28 -8.83 7.67 14.68
C LYS A 28 -8.64 7.99 16.14
N LEU A 29 -8.70 9.26 16.53
CA LEU A 29 -8.57 9.68 17.94
C LEU A 29 -9.70 9.12 18.81
N VAL A 30 -10.95 9.20 18.30
CA VAL A 30 -12.11 8.59 19.00
C VAL A 30 -11.95 7.08 19.10
N GLY A 31 -11.51 6.40 18.03
CA GLY A 31 -11.25 4.96 18.06
C GLY A 31 -10.19 4.58 19.11
N ILE A 32 -9.07 5.30 19.14
CA ILE A 32 -8.00 5.06 20.13
C ILE A 32 -8.54 5.30 21.55
N ALA A 33 -9.26 6.39 21.79
CA ALA A 33 -9.85 6.68 23.10
C ALA A 33 -10.80 5.56 23.55
N MET A 34 -11.67 5.07 22.64
CA MET A 34 -12.56 3.96 22.94
C MET A 34 -11.81 2.66 23.27
N LEU A 35 -10.73 2.36 22.56
CA LEU A 35 -9.92 1.17 22.86
C LEU A 35 -9.34 1.25 24.29
N PHE A 36 -8.75 2.38 24.66
CA PHE A 36 -8.20 2.55 26.03
C PHE A 36 -9.26 2.54 27.13
N LEU A 37 -10.48 2.97 26.84
CA LEU A 37 -11.57 3.00 27.81
C LEU A 37 -12.20 1.62 28.03
N PHE A 38 -12.38 0.86 26.98
CA PHE A 38 -13.22 -0.35 27.00
C PHE A 38 -12.43 -1.67 26.93
N ILE A 39 -11.20 -1.67 26.39
CA ILE A 39 -10.41 -2.89 26.23
C ILE A 39 -9.36 -2.94 27.35
N ARG A 40 -9.52 -3.92 28.25
CA ARG A 40 -8.62 -4.09 29.41
C ARG A 40 -8.09 -5.51 29.56
N GLU A 41 -8.84 -6.49 29.10
CA GLU A 41 -8.57 -7.91 29.30
C GLU A 41 -8.49 -8.66 27.97
N LYS A 42 -7.94 -9.87 27.99
CA LYS A 42 -7.81 -10.70 26.78
C LYS A 42 -9.17 -11.19 26.26
N GLU A 43 -10.13 -11.33 27.14
CA GLU A 43 -11.51 -11.73 26.87
C GLU A 43 -12.27 -10.66 26.06
N ASP A 44 -11.81 -9.41 26.07
CA ASP A 44 -12.43 -8.29 25.32
C ASP A 44 -12.16 -8.33 23.81
N LEU A 45 -11.59 -9.43 23.29
CA LEU A 45 -11.25 -9.54 21.86
C LEU A 45 -12.44 -9.27 20.95
N LEU A 46 -13.62 -9.79 21.28
CA LEU A 46 -14.84 -9.57 20.48
C LEU A 46 -15.26 -8.10 20.49
N LEU A 47 -15.16 -7.45 21.66
CA LEU A 47 -15.42 -6.02 21.83
C LEU A 47 -14.42 -5.16 21.04
N TYR A 48 -13.13 -5.53 21.04
CA TYR A 48 -12.10 -4.91 20.23
C TYR A 48 -12.45 -4.93 18.73
N VAL A 49 -12.83 -6.10 18.21
CA VAL A 49 -13.23 -6.27 16.80
C VAL A 49 -14.47 -5.43 16.50
N ALA A 50 -15.46 -5.45 17.37
CA ALA A 50 -16.71 -4.69 17.20
C ALA A 50 -16.45 -3.18 17.20
N LEU A 51 -15.66 -2.66 18.15
CA LEU A 51 -15.31 -1.24 18.22
C LEU A 51 -14.50 -0.78 16.99
N THR A 52 -13.54 -1.58 16.55
CA THR A 52 -12.74 -1.27 15.37
C THR A 52 -13.60 -1.25 14.10
N ALA A 53 -14.50 -2.21 13.96
CA ALA A 53 -15.41 -2.27 12.82
C ALA A 53 -16.44 -1.11 12.85
N ALA A 54 -17.00 -0.81 14.01
CA ALA A 54 -17.97 0.28 14.19
C ALA A 54 -17.36 1.66 13.92
N THR A 55 -16.17 1.94 14.49
CA THR A 55 -15.45 3.21 14.24
C THR A 55 -15.13 3.39 12.76
N GLY A 56 -14.67 2.35 12.07
CA GLY A 56 -14.41 2.40 10.63
C GLY A 56 -15.69 2.65 9.82
N LEU A 57 -16.77 1.96 10.13
CA LEU A 57 -18.05 2.09 9.43
C LEU A 57 -18.67 3.48 9.66
N LEU A 58 -18.81 3.90 10.92
CA LEU A 58 -19.39 5.21 11.27
C LEU A 58 -18.53 6.35 10.73
N GLY A 59 -17.21 6.20 10.77
CA GLY A 59 -16.28 7.14 10.16
C GLY A 59 -16.55 7.32 8.66
N ASN A 60 -16.72 6.25 7.90
CA ASN A 60 -16.99 6.34 6.46
C ASN A 60 -18.37 6.91 6.18
N ILE A 61 -19.41 6.48 6.93
CA ILE A 61 -20.77 7.00 6.79
C ILE A 61 -20.84 8.51 7.10
N SER A 62 -20.04 9.02 8.04
CA SER A 62 -20.05 10.45 8.39
C SER A 62 -19.75 11.37 7.20
N MET A 63 -18.97 10.89 6.20
CA MET A 63 -18.67 11.65 4.98
C MET A 63 -19.91 11.94 4.13
N TRP A 64 -20.92 11.09 4.18
CA TRP A 64 -22.16 11.26 3.41
C TRP A 64 -22.95 12.50 3.83
N GLY A 65 -22.76 12.94 5.09
CA GLY A 65 -23.37 14.19 5.58
C GLY A 65 -22.89 15.44 4.83
N TYR A 66 -21.67 15.42 4.33
CA TYR A 66 -21.06 16.53 3.60
C TYR A 66 -21.47 16.60 2.11
N LEU A 67 -22.14 15.56 1.58
CA LEU A 67 -22.64 15.58 0.20
C LEU A 67 -23.81 16.54 -0.01
N LYS A 68 -24.47 16.98 1.06
CA LYS A 68 -25.62 17.91 0.96
C LYS A 68 -25.19 19.20 0.27
N GLY A 69 -25.83 19.51 -0.85
CA GLY A 69 -25.55 20.72 -1.65
C GLY A 69 -24.45 20.57 -2.70
N GLN A 70 -23.70 19.45 -2.72
CA GLN A 70 -22.65 19.20 -3.73
C GLN A 70 -23.11 18.24 -4.84
N VAL A 71 -24.21 17.55 -4.63
CA VAL A 71 -24.75 16.56 -5.59
C VAL A 71 -26.20 16.91 -5.91
N GLU A 72 -26.50 17.04 -7.20
CA GLU A 72 -27.87 17.20 -7.67
C GLU A 72 -28.65 15.88 -7.53
N LYS A 73 -29.89 15.97 -7.05
CA LYS A 73 -30.79 14.83 -6.97
C LYS A 73 -31.30 14.50 -8.37
N ARG A 74 -30.67 13.56 -9.05
CA ARG A 74 -31.19 13.02 -10.31
C ARG A 74 -32.06 11.79 -10.08
N VAL A 75 -33.00 11.58 -11.00
CA VAL A 75 -33.88 10.41 -10.96
C VAL A 75 -33.04 9.16 -11.25
N LEU A 76 -33.16 8.11 -10.40
CA LEU A 76 -32.41 6.85 -10.51
C LEU A 76 -32.47 6.21 -11.90
N LYS A 77 -33.55 6.43 -12.67
CA LYS A 77 -33.74 5.92 -14.04
C LYS A 77 -32.74 6.50 -15.06
N GLU A 78 -32.13 7.66 -14.79
CA GLU A 78 -31.15 8.30 -15.68
C GLU A 78 -29.72 7.82 -15.43
N LEU A 79 -29.50 7.11 -14.33
CA LEU A 79 -28.17 6.61 -13.96
C LEU A 79 -27.80 5.40 -14.84
N ARG A 80 -26.66 5.49 -15.52
CA ARG A 80 -26.09 4.40 -16.32
C ARG A 80 -24.74 3.96 -15.75
N PRO A 81 -24.71 3.30 -14.57
CA PRO A 81 -23.44 2.97 -13.88
C PRO A 81 -22.53 2.05 -14.71
N LEU A 82 -23.11 1.16 -15.52
CA LEU A 82 -22.34 0.22 -16.35
C LEU A 82 -21.56 0.90 -17.50
N ARG A 83 -21.89 2.16 -17.85
CA ARG A 83 -21.18 2.90 -18.90
C ARG A 83 -19.68 3.05 -18.58
N HIS A 84 -19.35 3.21 -17.30
CA HIS A 84 -17.98 3.43 -16.85
C HIS A 84 -17.25 2.15 -16.42
N LEU A 85 -17.91 0.99 -16.53
CA LEU A 85 -17.37 -0.29 -16.05
C LEU A 85 -16.03 -0.64 -16.73
N LYS A 86 -15.94 -0.48 -18.06
CA LYS A 86 -14.73 -0.81 -18.83
C LYS A 86 -13.54 0.04 -18.38
N GLU A 87 -13.74 1.32 -18.20
CA GLU A 87 -12.70 2.24 -17.76
C GLU A 87 -12.28 1.94 -16.31
N THR A 88 -13.27 1.69 -15.44
CA THR A 88 -13.02 1.32 -14.04
C THR A 88 -12.21 0.02 -13.93
N LEU A 89 -12.49 -0.99 -14.75
CA LEU A 89 -11.77 -2.27 -14.71
C LEU A 89 -10.27 -2.13 -15.00
N VAL A 90 -9.86 -1.20 -15.86
CA VAL A 90 -8.43 -0.94 -16.13
C VAL A 90 -7.68 -0.50 -14.86
N TYR A 91 -8.35 0.21 -13.97
CA TYR A 91 -7.79 0.63 -12.68
C TYR A 91 -7.98 -0.42 -11.59
N PHE A 92 -9.06 -1.17 -11.65
CA PHE A 92 -9.46 -2.12 -10.62
C PHE A 92 -8.66 -3.43 -10.67
N ILE A 93 -8.36 -3.95 -11.87
CA ILE A 93 -7.63 -5.22 -12.03
C ILE A 93 -6.24 -5.18 -11.37
N PRO A 94 -5.38 -4.17 -11.59
CA PRO A 94 -4.10 -4.08 -10.88
C PRO A 94 -4.25 -3.97 -9.36
N THR A 95 -5.26 -3.24 -8.90
CA THR A 95 -5.54 -3.10 -7.46
C THR A 95 -5.97 -4.43 -6.84
N ILE A 96 -6.82 -5.21 -7.52
CA ILE A 96 -7.15 -6.58 -7.09
C ILE A 96 -5.89 -7.43 -7.05
N ALA A 97 -5.08 -7.42 -8.10
CA ALA A 97 -3.86 -8.23 -8.15
C ALA A 97 -2.94 -7.93 -6.97
N THR A 98 -2.72 -6.64 -6.65
CA THR A 98 -1.93 -6.23 -5.47
C THR A 98 -2.57 -6.71 -4.17
N SER A 99 -3.89 -6.55 -4.01
CA SER A 99 -4.61 -6.99 -2.81
C SER A 99 -4.57 -8.51 -2.66
N VAL A 100 -4.71 -9.23 -3.77
CA VAL A 100 -4.69 -10.70 -3.77
C VAL A 100 -3.33 -11.20 -3.31
N TYR A 101 -2.22 -10.70 -3.85
CA TYR A 101 -0.93 -11.23 -3.44
C TYR A 101 -0.57 -10.88 -1.99
N THR A 102 -0.91 -9.68 -1.49
CA THR A 102 -0.66 -9.30 -0.09
C THR A 102 -1.49 -10.10 0.92
N ILE A 103 -2.73 -10.47 0.54
CA ILE A 103 -3.57 -11.35 1.35
C ILE A 103 -3.12 -12.81 1.20
N LEU A 104 -2.74 -13.19 -0.01
CA LEU A 104 -2.31 -14.56 -0.33
C LEU A 104 -1.06 -14.95 0.46
N ASP A 105 -0.07 -14.05 0.59
CA ASP A 105 1.12 -14.27 1.41
C ASP A 105 0.74 -14.74 2.83
N LYS A 106 -0.15 -13.99 3.48
CA LYS A 106 -0.62 -14.28 4.85
C LYS A 106 -1.47 -15.54 4.92
N THR A 107 -2.32 -15.75 3.93
CA THR A 107 -3.20 -16.93 3.87
C THR A 107 -2.40 -18.19 3.64
N MET A 108 -1.47 -18.18 2.70
CA MET A 108 -0.58 -19.31 2.43
C MET A 108 0.33 -19.58 3.62
N LEU A 109 0.89 -18.52 4.24
CA LEU A 109 1.68 -18.67 5.45
C LEU A 109 0.88 -19.31 6.58
N GLY A 110 -0.37 -18.90 6.81
CA GLY A 110 -1.25 -19.51 7.80
C GLY A 110 -1.61 -20.95 7.47
N TRP A 111 -1.72 -21.31 6.20
CA TRP A 111 -2.08 -22.66 5.76
C TRP A 111 -0.90 -23.63 5.87
N PHE A 112 0.28 -23.22 5.41
CA PHE A 112 1.49 -24.07 5.43
C PHE A 112 2.18 -24.12 6.80
N SER A 113 1.97 -23.13 7.69
CA SER A 113 2.59 -23.11 9.03
C SER A 113 1.90 -24.04 10.04
N GLY A 114 0.79 -24.68 9.68
CA GLY A 114 0.09 -25.66 10.54
C GLY A 114 -0.30 -25.06 11.90
N GLU A 115 0.19 -25.69 12.98
CA GLU A 115 -0.09 -25.25 14.36
C GLU A 115 0.69 -23.98 14.77
N ASN A 116 1.79 -23.66 14.08
CA ASN A 116 2.64 -22.51 14.41
C ASN A 116 2.10 -21.17 13.85
N LYS A 117 0.94 -20.75 14.35
CA LYS A 117 0.25 -19.51 13.93
C LYS A 117 1.04 -18.23 14.21
N SER A 118 2.08 -18.27 15.05
CA SER A 118 2.92 -17.11 15.36
C SER A 118 3.72 -16.61 14.15
N GLN A 119 3.95 -17.46 13.14
CA GLN A 119 4.65 -17.05 11.90
C GLN A 119 3.95 -15.91 11.18
N ASN A 120 2.61 -15.92 11.12
CA ASN A 120 1.84 -14.80 10.55
C ASN A 120 2.03 -13.50 11.33
N GLY A 121 2.07 -13.60 12.66
CA GLY A 121 2.33 -12.43 13.53
C GLY A 121 3.73 -11.85 13.30
N TYR A 122 4.75 -12.69 13.20
CA TYR A 122 6.10 -12.22 12.91
C TYR A 122 6.21 -11.54 11.53
N TYR A 123 5.59 -12.12 10.52
CA TYR A 123 5.54 -11.54 9.17
C TYR A 123 4.79 -10.20 9.16
N GLU A 124 3.65 -10.11 9.87
CA GLU A 124 2.85 -8.89 9.98
C GLU A 124 3.62 -7.75 10.64
N TYR A 125 4.33 -8.02 11.74
CA TYR A 125 5.15 -7.00 12.40
C TYR A 125 6.27 -6.51 11.49
N ALA A 126 7.04 -7.42 10.87
CA ALA A 126 8.14 -7.03 9.99
C ALA A 126 7.66 -6.20 8.80
N THR A 127 6.62 -6.67 8.10
CA THR A 127 6.04 -5.94 6.97
C THR A 127 5.38 -4.63 7.41
N GLY A 128 4.80 -4.59 8.60
CA GLY A 128 4.22 -3.39 9.22
C GLY A 128 5.25 -2.28 9.39
N PHE A 129 6.42 -2.56 9.96
CA PHE A 129 7.51 -1.57 10.11
C PHE A 129 8.04 -1.09 8.76
N VAL A 130 8.22 -2.00 7.79
CA VAL A 130 8.63 -1.65 6.43
C VAL A 130 7.58 -0.78 5.75
N ASN A 131 6.28 -1.08 5.92
CA ASN A 131 5.20 -0.28 5.35
C ASN A 131 5.15 1.12 5.96
N MET A 132 5.37 1.28 7.27
CA MET A 132 5.48 2.60 7.91
C MET A 132 6.62 3.42 7.31
N ALA A 133 7.77 2.81 7.08
CA ALA A 133 8.92 3.47 6.48
C ALA A 133 8.66 3.90 5.03
N LYS A 134 7.96 3.07 4.25
CA LYS A 134 7.59 3.40 2.86
C LYS A 134 6.65 4.59 2.73
N ILE A 135 5.85 4.92 3.75
CA ILE A 135 4.87 6.03 3.69
C ILE A 135 5.54 7.35 3.28
N LEU A 136 6.75 7.63 3.76
CA LEU A 136 7.47 8.86 3.41
C LEU A 136 7.74 8.96 1.91
N ILE A 137 8.24 7.88 1.32
CA ILE A 137 8.58 7.82 -0.12
C ILE A 137 7.30 7.84 -0.97
N MET A 138 6.29 7.08 -0.59
CA MET A 138 5.01 7.03 -1.31
C MET A 138 4.28 8.36 -1.27
N SER A 139 4.35 9.10 -0.15
CA SER A 139 3.77 10.45 -0.06
C SER A 139 4.43 11.43 -1.02
N PHE A 140 5.76 11.40 -1.14
CA PHE A 140 6.48 12.18 -2.13
C PHE A 140 6.08 11.80 -3.56
N ASN A 141 6.07 10.50 -3.88
CA ASN A 141 5.67 10.00 -5.19
C ASN A 141 4.25 10.44 -5.57
N ALA A 142 3.31 10.43 -4.62
CA ALA A 142 1.93 10.87 -4.86
C ALA A 142 1.85 12.36 -5.25
N VAL A 143 2.59 13.24 -4.57
CA VAL A 143 2.66 14.66 -4.91
C VAL A 143 3.29 14.86 -6.29
N MET A 144 4.40 14.20 -6.56
CA MET A 144 5.10 14.30 -7.85
C MET A 144 4.27 13.73 -9.00
N SER A 145 3.49 12.67 -8.77
CA SER A 145 2.60 12.08 -9.78
C SER A 145 1.57 13.08 -10.32
N ALA A 146 1.00 13.93 -9.46
CA ALA A 146 0.08 14.99 -9.88
C ALA A 146 0.79 16.01 -10.80
N ARG A 147 1.99 16.46 -10.41
CA ARG A 147 2.81 17.37 -11.23
C ARG A 147 3.19 16.75 -12.57
N MET A 148 3.61 15.49 -12.59
CA MET A 148 3.98 14.77 -13.82
C MET A 148 2.79 14.61 -14.74
N SER A 149 1.59 14.31 -14.22
CA SER A 149 0.36 14.23 -15.00
C SER A 149 0.04 15.56 -15.72
N TYR A 150 0.24 16.69 -15.05
CA TYR A 150 0.11 18.02 -15.66
C TYR A 150 1.13 18.24 -16.80
N LEU A 151 2.39 17.88 -16.57
CA LEU A 151 3.46 18.05 -17.57
C LEU A 151 3.24 17.18 -18.81
N PHE A 152 2.80 15.94 -18.64
CA PHE A 152 2.39 15.08 -19.76
C PHE A 152 1.22 15.67 -20.53
N GLY A 153 0.22 16.21 -19.84
CA GLY A 153 -0.94 16.86 -20.47
C GLY A 153 -0.58 18.12 -21.27
N THR A 154 0.51 18.82 -20.91
CA THR A 154 1.01 20.03 -21.60
C THR A 154 2.14 19.73 -22.60
N GLY A 155 2.59 18.48 -22.73
CA GLY A 155 3.63 18.07 -23.68
C GLY A 155 5.05 18.57 -23.36
N ARG A 156 5.36 18.96 -22.12
CA ARG A 156 6.65 19.52 -21.71
C ARG A 156 7.71 18.43 -21.45
N MET A 157 8.16 17.74 -22.50
CA MET A 157 9.03 16.55 -22.36
C MET A 157 10.36 16.83 -21.67
N GLU A 158 11.03 17.94 -21.91
CA GLU A 158 12.30 18.29 -21.25
C GLU A 158 12.12 18.46 -19.73
N GLU A 159 11.03 19.10 -19.31
CA GLU A 159 10.72 19.27 -17.89
C GLU A 159 10.36 17.93 -17.24
N ILE A 160 9.67 17.02 -17.97
CA ILE A 160 9.38 15.65 -17.50
C ILE A 160 10.68 14.92 -17.20
N HIS A 161 11.63 14.89 -18.13
CA HIS A 161 12.91 14.19 -17.91
C HIS A 161 13.66 14.74 -16.69
N LYS A 162 13.80 16.07 -16.60
CA LYS A 162 14.48 16.70 -15.47
C LYS A 162 13.80 16.37 -14.15
N ARG A 163 12.48 16.57 -14.05
CA ARG A 163 11.73 16.32 -12.81
C ARG A 163 11.73 14.86 -12.41
N PHE A 164 11.74 13.97 -13.40
CA PHE A 164 11.80 12.54 -13.11
C PHE A 164 13.17 12.13 -12.56
N GLN A 165 14.27 12.66 -13.11
CA GLN A 165 15.62 12.46 -12.57
C GLN A 165 15.71 12.99 -11.13
N ASP A 166 15.27 14.22 -10.88
CA ASP A 166 15.21 14.81 -9.54
C ASP A 166 14.41 13.90 -8.56
N SER A 167 13.32 13.29 -9.05
CA SER A 167 12.50 12.37 -8.25
C SER A 167 13.19 11.05 -7.97
N LEU A 168 13.89 10.47 -8.95
CA LEU A 168 14.68 9.26 -8.76
C LEU A 168 15.79 9.47 -7.74
N ASP A 169 16.52 10.57 -7.87
CA ASP A 169 17.61 10.94 -6.95
C ASP A 169 17.08 11.12 -5.53
N PHE A 170 15.95 11.79 -5.37
CA PHE A 170 15.30 11.96 -4.08
C PHE A 170 14.85 10.61 -3.48
N VAL A 171 14.20 9.75 -4.28
CA VAL A 171 13.76 8.42 -3.83
C VAL A 171 14.95 7.57 -3.41
N LEU A 172 16.04 7.57 -4.18
CA LEU A 172 17.28 6.86 -3.82
C LEU A 172 17.90 7.41 -2.54
N LEU A 173 17.99 8.74 -2.43
CA LEU A 173 18.57 9.43 -1.27
C LEU A 173 17.77 9.13 0.02
N MET A 174 16.46 8.99 -0.07
CA MET A 174 15.62 8.67 1.09
C MET A 174 15.54 7.16 1.35
N ALA A 175 15.30 6.36 0.31
CA ALA A 175 15.06 4.93 0.46
C ALA A 175 16.30 4.15 0.94
N MET A 176 17.50 4.49 0.46
CA MET A 176 18.73 3.79 0.86
C MET A 176 19.04 3.93 2.35
N PRO A 177 19.08 5.15 2.95
CA PRO A 177 19.31 5.29 4.37
C PRO A 177 18.21 4.66 5.22
N ILE A 178 16.94 4.76 4.80
CA ILE A 178 15.82 4.14 5.51
C ILE A 178 15.95 2.61 5.49
N MET A 179 16.23 2.01 4.33
CA MET A 179 16.45 0.57 4.18
C MET A 179 17.59 0.08 5.08
N LEU A 180 18.74 0.75 5.01
CA LEU A 180 19.93 0.39 5.80
C LEU A 180 19.70 0.65 7.29
N GLY A 181 19.02 1.75 7.62
CA GLY A 181 18.66 2.10 9.00
C GLY A 181 17.73 1.06 9.62
N LEU A 182 16.67 0.64 8.92
CA LEU A 182 15.77 -0.42 9.38
C LEU A 182 16.52 -1.73 9.65
N ALA A 183 17.39 -2.14 8.72
CA ALA A 183 18.21 -3.33 8.91
C ALA A 183 19.19 -3.14 10.09
N GLY A 184 19.88 -1.99 10.15
CA GLY A 184 20.88 -1.74 11.18
C GLY A 184 20.35 -1.70 12.61
N ILE A 185 19.15 -1.16 12.82
CA ILE A 185 18.55 -1.05 14.16
C ILE A 185 17.74 -2.29 14.57
N ALA A 186 17.42 -3.20 13.66
CA ALA A 186 16.48 -4.29 13.89
C ALA A 186 16.84 -5.14 15.09
N ALA A 187 18.13 -5.49 15.26
CA ALA A 187 18.59 -6.34 16.36
C ALA A 187 18.37 -5.73 17.75
N GLN A 188 18.42 -4.42 17.89
CA GLN A 188 18.20 -3.71 19.15
C GLN A 188 16.74 -3.29 19.31
N PHE A 189 16.13 -2.83 18.23
CA PHE A 189 14.77 -2.29 18.22
C PHE A 189 13.71 -3.36 18.51
N ILE A 190 13.79 -4.53 17.87
CA ILE A 190 12.77 -5.57 18.01
C ILE A 190 12.67 -6.10 19.43
N PRO A 191 13.75 -6.51 20.13
CA PRO A 191 13.66 -6.97 21.51
C PRO A 191 13.19 -5.86 22.47
N TRP A 192 13.59 -4.61 22.21
CA TRP A 192 13.19 -3.47 23.02
C TRP A 192 11.70 -3.15 22.86
N PHE A 193 11.18 -3.15 21.63
CA PHE A 193 9.81 -2.71 21.32
C PHE A 193 8.77 -3.82 21.48
N LEU A 194 9.07 -5.03 20.98
CA LEU A 194 8.15 -6.17 21.00
C LEU A 194 8.46 -7.18 22.12
N GLY A 195 9.66 -7.15 22.67
CA GLY A 195 10.14 -8.13 23.65
C GLY A 195 10.89 -9.31 23.02
N ASN A 196 11.56 -10.10 23.87
CA ASN A 196 12.46 -11.18 23.45
C ASN A 196 11.75 -12.35 22.69
N GLY A 197 10.43 -12.50 22.87
CA GLY A 197 9.64 -13.51 22.15
C GLY A 197 9.52 -13.25 20.63
N TYR A 198 9.93 -12.06 20.17
CA TYR A 198 9.79 -11.64 18.77
C TYR A 198 11.12 -11.59 17.99
N LEU A 199 12.16 -12.23 18.49
CA LEU A 199 13.47 -12.31 17.81
C LEU A 199 13.39 -12.74 16.33
N PRO A 200 12.48 -13.65 15.89
CA PRO A 200 12.34 -13.97 14.47
C PRO A 200 11.98 -12.77 13.58
N VAL A 201 11.32 -11.75 14.13
CA VAL A 201 10.97 -10.51 13.39
C VAL A 201 12.23 -9.76 12.96
N THR A 202 13.33 -9.85 13.71
CA THR A 202 14.62 -9.22 13.37
C THR A 202 15.13 -9.72 12.02
N PHE A 203 15.15 -11.05 11.82
CA PHE A 203 15.57 -11.64 10.57
C PHE A 203 14.64 -11.29 9.41
N LEU A 204 13.32 -11.27 9.67
CA LEU A 204 12.34 -10.83 8.70
C LEU A 204 12.53 -9.37 8.30
N MET A 205 12.89 -8.48 9.24
CA MET A 205 13.22 -7.09 8.93
C MET A 205 14.43 -6.97 8.02
N TYR A 206 15.48 -7.78 8.22
CA TYR A 206 16.62 -7.80 7.31
C TYR A 206 16.22 -8.16 5.88
N VAL A 207 15.37 -9.19 5.73
CA VAL A 207 14.91 -9.65 4.42
C VAL A 207 13.92 -8.66 3.79
N CYS A 208 13.03 -8.06 4.58
CA CYS A 208 11.99 -7.14 4.08
C CYS A 208 12.48 -5.70 3.88
N SER A 209 13.58 -5.26 4.53
CA SER A 209 14.04 -3.88 4.42
C SER A 209 14.30 -3.41 2.97
N PRO A 210 14.81 -4.24 2.01
CA PRO A 210 14.97 -3.85 0.63
C PRO A 210 13.67 -3.44 -0.07
N LEU A 211 12.50 -3.87 0.45
CA LEU A 211 11.20 -3.45 -0.08
C LEU A 211 11.01 -1.92 -0.03
N VAL A 212 11.67 -1.23 0.89
CA VAL A 212 11.61 0.24 0.97
C VAL A 212 12.15 0.86 -0.31
N LEU A 213 13.31 0.38 -0.77
CA LEU A 213 13.96 0.87 -1.99
C LEU A 213 13.22 0.39 -3.24
N VAL A 214 12.99 -0.92 -3.32
CA VAL A 214 12.44 -1.56 -4.53
C VAL A 214 11.02 -1.05 -4.82
N VAL A 215 10.14 -1.02 -3.82
CA VAL A 215 8.78 -0.50 -3.95
C VAL A 215 8.79 1.02 -4.18
N GLY A 216 9.69 1.76 -3.52
CA GLY A 216 9.84 3.20 -3.71
C GLY A 216 10.18 3.56 -5.17
N LEU A 217 11.09 2.80 -5.79
CA LEU A 217 11.46 2.97 -7.20
C LEU A 217 10.34 2.54 -8.15
N SER A 218 9.72 1.38 -7.92
CA SER A 218 8.62 0.92 -8.78
C SER A 218 7.43 1.88 -8.75
N ASP A 219 7.08 2.40 -7.57
CA ASP A 219 6.01 3.38 -7.42
C ASP A 219 6.38 4.72 -8.11
N CYS A 220 7.63 5.20 -7.98
CA CYS A 220 8.11 6.38 -8.68
C CYS A 220 7.93 6.26 -10.20
N ILE A 221 8.42 5.16 -10.80
CA ILE A 221 8.31 4.94 -12.25
C ILE A 221 6.85 4.73 -12.66
N GLY A 222 6.11 3.91 -11.93
CA GLY A 222 4.72 3.56 -12.21
C GLY A 222 3.78 4.76 -12.17
N SER A 223 3.87 5.57 -11.12
CA SER A 223 2.98 6.70 -10.86
C SER A 223 3.36 7.97 -11.63
N GLN A 224 4.66 8.21 -11.82
CA GLN A 224 5.14 9.46 -12.42
C GLN A 224 5.35 9.38 -13.93
N ILE A 225 5.65 8.20 -14.48
CA ILE A 225 5.94 8.01 -15.91
C ILE A 225 4.92 7.12 -16.61
N LEU A 226 4.76 5.86 -16.14
CA LEU A 226 3.95 4.89 -16.88
C LEU A 226 2.46 5.26 -16.89
N THR A 227 1.94 5.73 -15.77
CA THR A 227 0.53 6.12 -15.65
C THR A 227 0.21 7.38 -16.45
N PRO A 228 0.90 8.53 -16.23
CA PRO A 228 0.65 9.74 -17.01
C PRO A 228 1.04 9.61 -18.49
N GLY A 229 2.06 8.82 -18.79
CA GLY A 229 2.52 8.53 -20.16
C GLY A 229 1.64 7.57 -20.96
N GLY A 230 0.44 7.23 -20.46
CA GLY A 230 -0.53 6.38 -21.16
C GLY A 230 -0.17 4.88 -21.16
N LYS A 231 0.88 4.46 -20.46
CA LYS A 231 1.32 3.05 -20.37
C LYS A 231 0.68 2.29 -19.17
N ARG A 232 -0.44 2.78 -18.62
CA ARG A 232 -1.08 2.21 -17.44
C ARG A 232 -1.49 0.74 -17.63
N ALA A 233 -2.02 0.38 -18.79
CA ALA A 233 -2.39 -1.01 -19.08
C ALA A 233 -1.17 -1.95 -19.07
N GLN A 234 0.00 -1.48 -19.51
CA GLN A 234 1.24 -2.24 -19.47
C GLN A 234 1.73 -2.37 -18.02
N SER A 235 1.69 -1.28 -17.25
CA SER A 235 1.96 -1.27 -15.81
C SER A 235 1.08 -2.29 -15.07
N GLY A 236 -0.22 -2.33 -15.37
CA GLY A 236 -1.14 -3.29 -14.79
C GLY A 236 -0.77 -4.76 -15.10
N LYS A 237 -0.34 -5.05 -16.34
CA LYS A 237 0.13 -6.39 -16.73
C LYS A 237 1.38 -6.81 -15.94
N VAL A 238 2.30 -5.87 -15.70
CA VAL A 238 3.51 -6.14 -14.90
C VAL A 238 3.14 -6.47 -13.46
N ILE A 239 2.19 -5.73 -12.85
CA ILE A 239 1.70 -6.02 -11.48
C ILE A 239 1.09 -7.43 -11.43
N VAL A 240 0.26 -7.80 -12.40
CA VAL A 240 -0.34 -9.14 -12.46
C VAL A 240 0.74 -10.22 -12.62
N ALA A 241 1.74 -10.00 -13.48
CA ALA A 241 2.86 -10.92 -13.64
C ALA A 241 3.67 -11.05 -12.32
N GLY A 242 3.92 -9.94 -11.64
CA GLY A 242 4.56 -9.93 -10.32
C GLY A 242 3.78 -10.71 -9.27
N ALA A 243 2.45 -10.56 -9.25
CA ALA A 243 1.58 -11.33 -8.37
C ALA A 243 1.65 -12.84 -8.64
N MET A 244 1.73 -13.25 -9.91
CA MET A 244 1.93 -14.67 -10.27
C MET A 244 3.30 -15.18 -9.83
N VAL A 245 4.36 -14.41 -10.04
CA VAL A 245 5.71 -14.74 -9.56
C VAL A 245 5.71 -14.90 -8.04
N ASN A 246 5.12 -13.95 -7.31
CA ASN A 246 4.99 -14.02 -5.86
C ASN A 246 4.25 -15.30 -5.42
N ALA A 247 3.09 -15.61 -6.02
CA ALA A 247 2.32 -16.80 -5.69
C ALA A 247 3.11 -18.11 -5.92
N CYS A 248 3.83 -18.21 -7.06
CA CYS A 248 4.69 -19.35 -7.36
C CYS A 248 5.83 -19.49 -6.33
N LEU A 249 6.50 -18.38 -6.00
CA LEU A 249 7.59 -18.39 -5.02
C LEU A 249 7.08 -18.71 -3.61
N ASN A 250 5.92 -18.19 -3.22
CA ASN A 250 5.28 -18.54 -1.96
C ASN A 250 5.00 -20.02 -1.84
N PHE A 251 4.46 -20.64 -2.89
CA PHE A 251 4.20 -22.07 -2.91
C PHE A 251 5.47 -22.91 -2.76
N LEU A 252 6.58 -22.43 -3.30
CA LEU A 252 7.88 -23.11 -3.20
C LEU A 252 8.61 -22.84 -1.88
N LEU A 253 8.59 -21.60 -1.38
CA LEU A 253 9.44 -21.19 -0.27
C LEU A 253 8.75 -21.29 1.11
N ILE A 254 7.46 -21.01 1.21
CA ILE A 254 6.76 -21.02 2.50
C ILE A 254 6.81 -22.39 3.18
N PRO A 255 6.62 -23.54 2.48
CA PRO A 255 6.68 -24.86 3.13
C PRO A 255 8.03 -25.18 3.79
N HIS A 256 9.12 -24.58 3.28
CA HIS A 256 10.48 -24.83 3.77
C HIS A 256 10.99 -23.76 4.75
N PHE A 257 10.57 -22.51 4.56
CA PHE A 257 11.12 -21.36 5.27
C PHE A 257 10.08 -20.54 6.05
N ALA A 258 8.81 -20.96 6.03
CA ALA A 258 7.70 -20.28 6.70
C ALA A 258 7.69 -18.75 6.41
N ALA A 259 7.67 -17.89 7.44
CA ALA A 259 7.62 -16.45 7.29
C ALA A 259 8.79 -15.86 6.48
N LEU A 260 10.00 -16.45 6.61
CA LEU A 260 11.15 -16.04 5.79
C LEU A 260 10.94 -16.34 4.31
N GLY A 261 10.28 -17.47 4.00
CA GLY A 261 9.92 -17.83 2.63
C GLY A 261 8.96 -16.81 2.01
N ALA A 262 7.92 -16.39 2.76
CA ALA A 262 6.99 -15.36 2.32
C ALA A 262 7.71 -14.00 2.11
N ALA A 263 8.59 -13.61 3.03
CA ALA A 263 9.37 -12.37 2.92
C ALA A 263 10.28 -12.39 1.69
N ALA A 264 11.01 -13.47 1.45
CA ALA A 264 11.87 -13.62 0.29
C ALA A 264 11.09 -13.62 -1.03
N ALA A 265 9.92 -14.29 -1.07
CA ALA A 265 9.03 -14.29 -2.23
C ALA A 265 8.53 -12.89 -2.56
N SER A 266 8.10 -12.12 -1.55
CA SER A 266 7.64 -10.73 -1.73
C SER A 266 8.75 -9.83 -2.25
N VAL A 267 9.98 -9.92 -1.69
CA VAL A 267 11.13 -9.14 -2.17
C VAL A 267 11.48 -9.49 -3.62
N ALA A 268 11.53 -10.79 -3.95
CA ALA A 268 11.84 -11.24 -5.31
C ALA A 268 10.78 -10.79 -6.34
N ALA A 269 9.50 -10.85 -5.98
CA ALA A 269 8.41 -10.39 -6.83
C ALA A 269 8.47 -8.87 -7.06
N GLU A 270 8.75 -8.08 -6.02
CA GLU A 270 8.90 -6.63 -6.16
C GLU A 270 10.15 -6.25 -6.95
N CYS A 271 11.26 -6.99 -6.80
CA CYS A 271 12.44 -6.82 -7.65
C CYS A 271 12.12 -7.11 -9.12
N PHE A 272 11.32 -8.14 -9.40
CA PHE A 272 10.85 -8.46 -10.74
C PHE A 272 9.99 -7.32 -11.33
N ILE A 273 9.00 -6.83 -10.58
CA ILE A 273 8.13 -5.70 -10.98
C ILE A 273 8.99 -4.47 -11.28
N THR A 274 9.90 -4.12 -10.37
CA THR A 274 10.77 -2.95 -10.50
C THR A 274 11.69 -3.06 -11.72
N SER A 275 12.26 -4.23 -11.98
CA SER A 275 13.10 -4.48 -13.16
C SER A 275 12.33 -4.28 -14.47
N LEU A 276 11.08 -4.75 -14.53
CA LEU A 276 10.22 -4.52 -15.69
C LEU A 276 9.80 -3.06 -15.81
N TYR A 277 9.58 -2.35 -14.71
CA TYR A 277 9.27 -0.92 -14.74
C TYR A 277 10.46 -0.09 -15.20
N LEU A 278 11.68 -0.41 -14.77
CA LEU A 278 12.92 0.21 -15.26
C LEU A 278 13.08 -0.02 -16.77
N TRP A 279 12.79 -1.23 -17.25
CA TRP A 279 12.82 -1.53 -18.68
C TRP A 279 11.77 -0.75 -19.49
N LEU A 280 10.52 -0.64 -18.98
CA LEU A 280 9.44 0.10 -19.64
C LEU A 280 9.65 1.63 -19.59
N GLY A 281 10.31 2.13 -18.54
CA GLY A 281 10.61 3.54 -18.32
C GLY A 281 11.97 3.99 -18.83
N ARG A 282 12.77 3.10 -19.43
CA ARG A 282 14.17 3.33 -19.81
C ARG A 282 14.40 4.59 -20.65
N ASP A 283 13.41 4.99 -21.47
CA ASP A 283 13.51 6.15 -22.33
C ASP A 283 13.53 7.48 -21.55
N PHE A 284 13.11 7.44 -20.28
CA PHE A 284 13.08 8.57 -19.35
C PHE A 284 14.22 8.56 -18.32
N ILE A 285 14.99 7.45 -18.23
CA ILE A 285 16.07 7.26 -17.26
C ILE A 285 17.43 7.64 -17.84
N LYS A 286 17.51 7.87 -19.15
CA LYS A 286 18.74 8.22 -19.87
C LYS A 286 19.14 9.67 -19.68
#